data_db2f670ffcc8cae2f037499875d79525
#
_entry.id   db2f670ffcc8cae2f037499875d79525
#
_cell.length_a   1.000
_cell.length_b   1.000
_cell.length_c   1.000
_cell.angle_alpha   90.00
_cell.angle_beta   90.00
_cell.angle_gamma   90.00
#
_symmetry.space_group_name_H-M   'P 1'
#
loop_
_entity.id
_entity.type
_entity.pdbx_description
1 polymer ?
#
loop_
_entity_poly.entity_id
_entity_poly.type
_entity_poly.pdbx_seq_one_letter_code
_entity_poly.pdbx_strand_id
1 'polypeptide(L)'
;MPLTPEQEWTLAACGLIAHADGDLSRGECDQVLAMLDESLSAEDHAHWLAVLNDGAALTRVFHELPPPLPAFTESLLEQAWTMALADGHASEPEVRELERIAGELGVSPGELGGWRRHWTDHAVELAEHIAGFAAILIHHDGTIDPEEASGFRGLLGRLPLPPSRREHLADELLAHAPAIDHVGARLAALPRGRRLTVLRSLAPLVAASTQPELGREFFLDLARAAAISAEQAGRLLRPA
;
A
#
# COMPACT_ATOMS: atom_id res chain seq x y z
N MET A 1 -7.42 18.54 -10.30
CA MET A 1 -6.31 18.93 -11.22
C MET A 1 -6.07 17.75 -12.15
N PRO A 2 -5.72 17.94 -13.44
CA PRO A 2 -5.34 16.81 -14.29
C PRO A 2 -4.12 16.09 -13.70
N LEU A 3 -4.00 14.80 -13.99
CA LEU A 3 -2.81 14.02 -13.63
C LEU A 3 -1.58 14.57 -14.36
N THR A 4 -0.41 14.42 -13.73
CA THR A 4 0.85 14.66 -14.44
C THR A 4 1.15 13.45 -15.34
N PRO A 5 1.98 13.61 -16.40
CA PRO A 5 2.37 12.47 -17.25
C PRO A 5 2.97 11.30 -16.45
N GLU A 6 3.71 11.57 -15.38
CA GLU A 6 4.28 10.54 -14.50
C GLU A 6 3.19 9.81 -13.72
N GLN A 7 2.16 10.51 -13.26
CA GLN A 7 1.01 9.90 -12.56
C GLN A 7 0.19 9.03 -13.52
N GLU A 8 -0.06 9.51 -14.76
CA GLU A 8 -0.75 8.71 -15.78
C GLU A 8 0.03 7.43 -16.13
N TRP A 9 1.36 7.55 -16.29
CA TRP A 9 2.23 6.42 -16.50
C TRP A 9 2.18 5.41 -15.34
N THR A 10 2.22 5.90 -14.10
CA THR A 10 2.14 5.06 -12.91
C THR A 10 0.81 4.32 -12.85
N LEU A 11 -0.31 5.01 -13.08
CA LEU A 11 -1.64 4.40 -13.12
C LEU A 11 -1.74 3.33 -14.20
N ALA A 12 -1.27 3.64 -15.41
CA ALA A 12 -1.30 2.70 -16.51
C ALA A 12 -0.43 1.47 -16.25
N ALA A 13 0.79 1.66 -15.74
CA ALA A 13 1.69 0.56 -15.40
C ALA A 13 1.11 -0.33 -14.29
N CYS A 14 0.61 0.26 -13.20
CA CYS A 14 -0.03 -0.48 -12.11
C CYS A 14 -1.27 -1.26 -12.59
N GLY A 15 -2.09 -0.64 -13.44
CA GLY A 15 -3.25 -1.30 -14.02
C GLY A 15 -2.86 -2.47 -14.92
N LEU A 16 -1.81 -2.36 -15.75
CA LEU A 16 -1.31 -3.45 -16.59
C LEU A 16 -0.79 -4.63 -15.75
N ILE A 17 -0.08 -4.35 -14.66
CA ILE A 17 0.35 -5.38 -13.71
C ILE A 17 -0.87 -6.09 -13.11
N ALA A 18 -1.84 -5.33 -12.58
CA ALA A 18 -3.04 -5.89 -11.97
C ALA A 18 -3.90 -6.73 -12.93
N HIS A 19 -3.82 -6.48 -14.24
CA HIS A 19 -4.51 -7.27 -15.26
C HIS A 19 -3.68 -8.43 -15.85
N ALA A 20 -2.41 -8.55 -15.46
CA ALA A 20 -1.48 -9.45 -16.14
C ALA A 20 -1.85 -10.93 -16.03
N ASP A 21 -2.43 -11.37 -14.92
CA ASP A 21 -2.87 -12.75 -14.70
C ASP A 21 -4.36 -12.98 -15.00
N GLY A 22 -5.11 -11.92 -15.30
CA GLY A 22 -6.54 -11.96 -15.64
C GLY A 22 -7.48 -11.95 -14.44
N ASP A 23 -6.95 -11.94 -13.22
CA ASP A 23 -7.72 -11.90 -11.98
C ASP A 23 -7.34 -10.65 -11.16
N LEU A 24 -8.27 -9.70 -11.08
CA LEU A 24 -8.07 -8.50 -10.27
C LEU A 24 -8.39 -8.81 -8.80
N SER A 25 -7.37 -8.95 -7.98
CA SER A 25 -7.54 -9.17 -6.55
C SER A 25 -8.16 -7.94 -5.87
N ARG A 26 -8.80 -8.14 -4.72
CA ARG A 26 -9.35 -7.03 -3.93
C ARG A 26 -8.27 -6.05 -3.46
N GLY A 27 -7.08 -6.57 -3.15
CA GLY A 27 -5.95 -5.74 -2.73
C GLY A 27 -5.46 -4.82 -3.84
N GLU A 28 -5.38 -5.32 -5.07
CA GLU A 28 -5.02 -4.56 -6.26
C GLU A 28 -6.07 -3.49 -6.59
N CYS A 29 -7.36 -3.85 -6.55
CA CYS A 29 -8.44 -2.87 -6.72
C CYS A 29 -8.33 -1.73 -5.70
N ASP A 30 -8.14 -2.05 -4.41
CA ASP A 30 -8.03 -1.06 -3.35
C ASP A 30 -6.78 -0.16 -3.56
N GLN A 31 -5.67 -0.71 -4.03
CA GLN A 31 -4.46 0.07 -4.33
C GLN A 31 -4.63 0.97 -5.55
N VAL A 32 -5.19 0.45 -6.64
CA VAL A 32 -5.47 1.26 -7.85
C VAL A 32 -6.43 2.40 -7.53
N LEU A 33 -7.50 2.12 -6.77
CA LEU A 33 -8.46 3.16 -6.34
C LEU A 33 -7.80 4.21 -5.44
N ALA A 34 -6.87 3.80 -4.56
CA ALA A 34 -6.13 4.73 -3.72
C ALA A 34 -5.18 5.66 -4.50
N MET A 35 -4.79 5.27 -5.71
CA MET A 35 -3.98 6.11 -6.61
C MET A 35 -4.83 7.17 -7.34
N LEU A 36 -6.14 6.93 -7.48
CA LEU A 36 -7.11 7.91 -7.99
C LEU A 36 -7.47 8.87 -6.87
N ASP A 37 -6.55 9.75 -6.54
CA ASP A 37 -6.66 10.73 -5.45
C ASP A 37 -7.88 11.65 -5.63
N GLU A 38 -8.43 12.12 -4.50
CA GLU A 38 -9.53 13.10 -4.41
C GLU A 38 -9.22 14.44 -5.09
N SER A 39 -7.96 14.69 -5.45
CA SER A 39 -7.55 15.88 -6.22
C SER A 39 -7.99 15.83 -7.69
N LEU A 40 -8.40 14.65 -8.20
CA LEU A 40 -8.90 14.47 -9.56
C LEU A 40 -10.27 15.12 -9.73
N SER A 41 -10.51 15.66 -10.94
CA SER A 41 -11.87 16.04 -11.30
C SER A 41 -12.77 14.79 -11.39
N ALA A 42 -14.09 14.96 -11.19
CA ALA A 42 -15.03 13.84 -11.32
C ALA A 42 -14.97 13.21 -12.74
N GLU A 43 -14.64 14.00 -13.75
CA GLU A 43 -14.51 13.55 -15.14
C GLU A 43 -13.23 12.70 -15.32
N ASP A 44 -12.08 13.19 -14.84
CA ASP A 44 -10.81 12.43 -14.89
C ASP A 44 -10.91 11.13 -14.10
N HIS A 45 -11.54 11.16 -12.91
CA HIS A 45 -11.77 9.98 -12.10
C HIS A 45 -12.63 8.93 -12.83
N ALA A 46 -13.75 9.35 -13.44
CA ALA A 46 -14.60 8.45 -14.20
C ALA A 46 -13.88 7.90 -15.46
N HIS A 47 -13.08 8.74 -16.13
CA HIS A 47 -12.27 8.31 -17.27
C HIS A 47 -11.28 7.22 -16.88
N TRP A 48 -10.47 7.45 -15.83
CA TRP A 48 -9.47 6.47 -15.39
C TRP A 48 -10.08 5.20 -14.84
N LEU A 49 -11.20 5.28 -14.15
CA LEU A 49 -11.95 4.07 -13.73
C LEU A 49 -12.38 3.24 -14.93
N ALA A 50 -12.86 3.87 -16.01
CA ALA A 50 -13.25 3.15 -17.22
C ALA A 50 -12.04 2.52 -17.92
N VAL A 51 -10.91 3.22 -18.00
CA VAL A 51 -9.65 2.73 -18.58
C VAL A 51 -9.11 1.55 -17.78
N LEU A 52 -9.06 1.67 -16.45
CA LEU A 52 -8.55 0.63 -15.55
C LEU A 52 -9.40 -0.64 -15.53
N ASN A 53 -10.69 -0.55 -15.86
CA ASN A 53 -11.58 -1.72 -15.97
C ASN A 53 -11.54 -2.41 -17.35
N ASP A 54 -10.82 -1.86 -18.32
CA ASP A 54 -10.69 -2.40 -19.69
C ASP A 54 -9.21 -2.56 -20.06
N GLY A 55 -8.68 -3.78 -19.93
CA GLY A 55 -7.28 -4.07 -20.24
C GLY A 55 -6.86 -3.72 -21.67
N ALA A 56 -7.78 -3.74 -22.66
CA ALA A 56 -7.47 -3.33 -24.02
C ALA A 56 -7.39 -1.79 -24.14
N ALA A 57 -8.26 -1.06 -23.46
CA ALA A 57 -8.19 0.39 -23.36
C ALA A 57 -6.92 0.82 -22.62
N LEU A 58 -6.61 0.16 -21.53
CA LEU A 58 -5.41 0.39 -20.73
C LEU A 58 -4.12 0.21 -21.54
N THR A 59 -4.01 -0.88 -22.31
CA THR A 59 -2.87 -1.13 -23.20
C THR A 59 -2.72 -0.02 -24.25
N ARG A 60 -3.82 0.44 -24.84
CA ARG A 60 -3.77 1.55 -25.79
C ARG A 60 -3.29 2.84 -25.15
N VAL A 61 -3.87 3.21 -24.00
CA VAL A 61 -3.47 4.42 -23.26
C VAL A 61 -1.99 4.37 -22.92
N PHE A 62 -1.52 3.23 -22.39
CA PHE A 62 -0.11 3.05 -22.05
C PHE A 62 0.83 3.33 -23.23
N HIS A 63 0.53 2.83 -24.44
CA HIS A 63 1.34 3.06 -25.63
C HIS A 63 1.22 4.47 -26.21
N GLU A 64 0.17 5.21 -25.90
CA GLU A 64 -0.04 6.59 -26.35
C GLU A 64 0.62 7.62 -25.42
N LEU A 65 0.92 7.23 -24.17
CA LEU A 65 1.57 8.10 -23.19
C LEU A 65 3.02 8.39 -23.58
N PRO A 66 3.47 9.65 -23.50
CA PRO A 66 4.87 9.98 -23.70
C PRO A 66 5.72 9.30 -22.61
N PRO A 67 6.93 8.80 -22.94
CA PRO A 67 7.78 8.16 -21.95
C PRO A 67 8.08 9.12 -20.79
N PRO A 68 8.09 8.63 -19.54
CA PRO A 68 8.38 9.44 -18.36
C PRO A 68 9.84 9.89 -18.38
N LEU A 69 10.13 10.96 -17.64
CA LEU A 69 11.52 11.38 -17.48
C LEU A 69 12.34 10.28 -16.77
N PRO A 70 13.60 10.02 -17.20
CA PRO A 70 14.42 8.96 -16.64
C PRO A 70 14.59 9.02 -15.11
N ALA A 71 14.52 10.23 -14.51
CA ALA A 71 14.59 10.40 -13.07
C ALA A 71 13.41 9.75 -12.29
N PHE A 72 12.30 9.46 -12.97
CA PHE A 72 11.12 8.84 -12.35
C PHE A 72 11.02 7.33 -12.60
N THR A 73 11.85 6.77 -13.49
CA THR A 73 11.77 5.37 -13.92
C THR A 73 11.76 4.39 -12.74
N GLU A 74 12.71 4.53 -11.80
CA GLU A 74 12.82 3.63 -10.65
C GLU A 74 11.58 3.71 -9.77
N SER A 75 11.11 4.91 -9.44
CA SER A 75 9.94 5.09 -8.56
C SER A 75 8.63 4.60 -9.20
N LEU A 76 8.49 4.70 -10.53
CA LEU A 76 7.35 4.17 -11.27
C LEU A 76 7.33 2.63 -11.23
N LEU A 77 8.48 2.02 -11.49
CA LEU A 77 8.61 0.56 -11.45
C LEU A 77 8.49 0.01 -10.02
N GLU A 78 8.93 0.75 -8.98
CA GLU A 78 8.71 0.40 -7.58
C GLU A 78 7.20 0.35 -7.26
N GLN A 79 6.42 1.34 -7.73
CA GLN A 79 4.98 1.35 -7.52
C GLN A 79 4.28 0.20 -8.25
N ALA A 80 4.67 -0.06 -9.51
CA ALA A 80 4.16 -1.20 -10.27
C ALA A 80 4.52 -2.55 -9.59
N TRP A 81 5.72 -2.67 -9.04
CA TRP A 81 6.12 -3.85 -8.27
C TRP A 81 5.34 -3.99 -6.96
N THR A 82 5.07 -2.88 -6.27
CA THR A 82 4.24 -2.87 -5.07
C THR A 82 2.82 -3.34 -5.37
N MET A 83 2.29 -3.03 -6.56
CA MET A 83 1.02 -3.55 -7.04
C MET A 83 1.07 -5.07 -7.20
N ALA A 84 2.07 -5.61 -7.85
CA ALA A 84 2.27 -7.06 -8.01
C ALA A 84 2.41 -7.80 -6.66
N LEU A 85 2.81 -7.12 -5.60
CA LEU A 85 2.93 -7.69 -4.25
C LEU A 85 1.66 -7.50 -3.39
N ALA A 86 0.58 -6.96 -3.92
CA ALA A 86 -0.61 -6.60 -3.13
C ALA A 86 -1.23 -7.78 -2.39
N ASP A 87 -1.16 -8.97 -2.96
CA ASP A 87 -1.64 -10.23 -2.37
C ASP A 87 -0.55 -11.05 -1.66
N GLY A 88 0.70 -10.51 -1.62
CA GLY A 88 1.86 -11.07 -0.91
C GLY A 88 2.83 -11.88 -1.77
N HIS A 89 2.56 -12.03 -3.07
CA HIS A 89 3.48 -12.62 -4.03
C HIS A 89 3.17 -12.09 -5.43
N ALA A 90 4.19 -11.84 -6.23
CA ALA A 90 4.00 -11.52 -7.62
C ALA A 90 3.87 -12.81 -8.44
N SER A 91 2.81 -12.92 -9.23
CA SER A 91 2.60 -14.01 -10.17
C SER A 91 3.59 -13.95 -11.32
N GLU A 92 3.79 -15.07 -12.03
CA GLU A 92 4.68 -15.09 -13.18
C GLU A 92 4.24 -14.17 -14.34
N PRO A 93 2.93 -14.02 -14.64
CA PRO A 93 2.46 -13.03 -15.59
C PRO A 93 2.78 -11.59 -15.20
N GLU A 94 2.57 -11.19 -13.93
CA GLU A 94 2.89 -9.85 -13.44
C GLU A 94 4.39 -9.54 -13.51
N VAL A 95 5.23 -10.53 -13.16
CA VAL A 95 6.68 -10.42 -13.30
C VAL A 95 7.06 -10.15 -14.76
N ARG A 96 6.50 -10.91 -15.72
CA ARG A 96 6.77 -10.70 -17.15
C ARG A 96 6.29 -9.34 -17.64
N GLU A 97 5.14 -8.89 -17.16
CA GLU A 97 4.60 -7.57 -17.53
C GLU A 97 5.48 -6.44 -16.99
N LEU A 98 5.95 -6.54 -15.74
CA LEU A 98 6.93 -5.60 -15.19
C LEU A 98 8.23 -5.59 -16.00
N GLU A 99 8.74 -6.74 -16.39
CA GLU A 99 9.95 -6.86 -17.22
C GLU A 99 9.75 -6.23 -18.61
N ARG A 100 8.57 -6.38 -19.20
CA ARG A 100 8.21 -5.71 -20.47
C ARG A 100 8.21 -4.19 -20.31
N ILE A 101 7.51 -3.67 -19.29
CA ILE A 101 7.44 -2.22 -19.00
C ILE A 101 8.84 -1.65 -18.73
N ALA A 102 9.63 -2.33 -17.92
CA ALA A 102 11.00 -1.91 -17.60
C ALA A 102 11.90 -1.88 -18.86
N GLY A 103 11.73 -2.86 -19.76
CA GLY A 103 12.44 -2.90 -21.04
C GLY A 103 12.10 -1.71 -21.95
N GLU A 104 10.83 -1.28 -21.99
CA GLU A 104 10.42 -0.08 -22.73
C GLU A 104 11.02 1.22 -22.15
N LEU A 105 11.27 1.23 -20.84
CA LEU A 105 11.96 2.32 -20.14
C LEU A 105 13.50 2.23 -20.20
N GLY A 106 14.04 1.22 -20.90
CA GLY A 106 15.49 1.04 -21.07
C GLY A 106 16.20 0.45 -19.86
N VAL A 107 15.49 -0.14 -18.90
CA VAL A 107 16.06 -0.80 -17.72
C VAL A 107 16.48 -2.21 -18.06
N SER A 108 17.72 -2.57 -17.73
CA SER A 108 18.23 -3.92 -17.98
C SER A 108 17.63 -4.95 -17.03
N PRO A 109 17.50 -6.25 -17.45
CA PRO A 109 16.99 -7.31 -16.57
C PRO A 109 17.81 -7.49 -15.27
N GLY A 110 19.12 -7.28 -15.33
CA GLY A 110 19.99 -7.39 -14.16
C GLY A 110 19.75 -6.27 -13.13
N GLU A 111 19.57 -5.05 -13.61
CA GLU A 111 19.24 -3.87 -12.80
C GLU A 111 17.86 -4.02 -12.16
N LEU A 112 16.84 -4.35 -12.95
CA LEU A 112 15.50 -4.62 -12.47
C LEU A 112 15.47 -5.72 -11.39
N GLY A 113 16.23 -6.81 -11.61
CA GLY A 113 16.34 -7.90 -10.64
C GLY A 113 16.98 -7.46 -9.32
N GLY A 114 17.90 -6.49 -9.36
CA GLY A 114 18.46 -5.83 -8.16
C GLY A 114 17.42 -5.01 -7.42
N TRP A 115 16.72 -4.15 -8.15
CA TRP A 115 15.66 -3.29 -7.62
C TRP A 115 14.51 -4.09 -7.00
N ARG A 116 14.00 -5.11 -7.69
CA ARG A 116 12.90 -5.97 -7.20
C ARG A 116 13.21 -6.60 -5.84
N ARG A 117 14.42 -7.11 -5.62
CA ARG A 117 14.81 -7.64 -4.31
C ARG A 117 14.73 -6.57 -3.23
N HIS A 118 15.30 -5.40 -3.49
CA HIS A 118 15.30 -4.28 -2.57
C HIS A 118 13.87 -3.79 -2.24
N TRP A 119 13.03 -3.64 -3.26
CA TRP A 119 11.64 -3.20 -3.08
C TRP A 119 10.80 -4.24 -2.32
N THR A 120 11.03 -5.54 -2.59
CA THR A 120 10.35 -6.62 -1.84
C THR A 120 10.71 -6.59 -0.37
N ASP A 121 12.01 -6.49 -0.04
CA ASP A 121 12.47 -6.40 1.34
C ASP A 121 11.84 -5.19 2.06
N HIS A 122 11.78 -4.05 1.39
CA HIS A 122 11.15 -2.84 1.91
C HIS A 122 9.63 -2.98 2.08
N ALA A 123 8.94 -3.60 1.14
CA ALA A 123 7.50 -3.82 1.22
C ALA A 123 7.14 -4.73 2.40
N VAL A 124 7.89 -5.80 2.60
CA VAL A 124 7.73 -6.71 3.75
C VAL A 124 8.01 -5.98 5.07
N GLU A 125 9.10 -5.22 5.17
CA GLU A 125 9.41 -4.45 6.36
C GLU A 125 8.29 -3.45 6.71
N LEU A 126 7.77 -2.74 5.71
CA LEU A 126 6.66 -1.80 5.89
C LEU A 126 5.39 -2.51 6.36
N ALA A 127 5.08 -3.66 5.76
CA ALA A 127 3.94 -4.48 6.13
C ALA A 127 4.04 -4.98 7.59
N GLU A 128 5.21 -5.41 8.04
CA GLU A 128 5.44 -5.79 9.44
C GLU A 128 5.26 -4.61 10.41
N HIS A 129 5.64 -3.41 10.02
CA HIS A 129 5.36 -2.22 10.82
C HIS A 129 3.86 -1.94 10.91
N ILE A 130 3.13 -2.01 9.79
CA ILE A 130 1.67 -1.84 9.78
C ILE A 130 1.02 -2.88 10.71
N ALA A 131 1.41 -4.15 10.58
CA ALA A 131 0.90 -5.22 11.43
C ALA A 131 1.16 -4.97 12.92
N GLY A 132 2.39 -4.57 13.28
CA GLY A 132 2.75 -4.26 14.67
C GLY A 132 1.93 -3.11 15.26
N PHE A 133 1.73 -2.03 14.50
CA PHE A 133 0.89 -0.90 14.95
C PHE A 133 -0.59 -1.28 15.02
N ALA A 134 -1.09 -2.05 14.07
CA ALA A 134 -2.47 -2.55 14.12
C ALA A 134 -2.70 -3.43 15.35
N ALA A 135 -1.73 -4.29 15.69
CA ALA A 135 -1.80 -5.11 16.89
C ALA A 135 -1.88 -4.26 18.17
N ILE A 136 -1.05 -3.21 18.28
CA ILE A 136 -1.13 -2.29 19.42
C ILE A 136 -2.51 -1.64 19.51
N LEU A 137 -3.11 -1.24 18.37
CA LEU A 137 -4.43 -0.63 18.33
C LEU A 137 -5.52 -1.57 18.84
N ILE A 138 -5.55 -2.84 18.41
CA ILE A 138 -6.58 -3.80 18.82
C ILE A 138 -6.41 -4.31 20.24
N HIS A 139 -5.24 -4.14 20.85
CA HIS A 139 -4.97 -4.50 22.27
C HIS A 139 -5.20 -3.34 23.24
N HIS A 140 -5.63 -2.17 22.77
CA HIS A 140 -5.62 -0.92 23.56
C HIS A 140 -6.48 -0.96 24.84
N ASP A 141 -7.55 -1.74 24.86
CA ASP A 141 -8.45 -1.92 26.03
C ASP A 141 -8.19 -3.22 26.82
N GLY A 142 -7.18 -4.00 26.38
CA GLY A 142 -6.76 -5.24 27.04
C GLY A 142 -7.58 -6.49 26.67
N THR A 143 -8.55 -6.36 25.77
CA THR A 143 -9.37 -7.46 25.24
C THR A 143 -9.47 -7.35 23.72
N ILE A 144 -9.41 -8.48 23.03
CA ILE A 144 -9.62 -8.52 21.59
C ILE A 144 -10.95 -9.21 21.32
N ASP A 145 -11.89 -8.50 20.77
CA ASP A 145 -13.15 -9.11 20.35
C ASP A 145 -13.03 -9.84 19.01
N PRO A 146 -14.00 -10.71 18.65
CA PRO A 146 -13.97 -11.45 17.39
C PRO A 146 -13.98 -10.56 16.13
N GLU A 147 -14.58 -9.37 16.16
CA GLU A 147 -14.64 -8.42 15.04
C GLU A 147 -13.28 -7.76 14.85
N GLU A 148 -12.62 -7.35 15.92
CA GLU A 148 -11.26 -6.81 15.90
C GLU A 148 -10.25 -7.84 15.39
N ALA A 149 -10.34 -9.08 15.88
CA ALA A 149 -9.49 -10.18 15.39
C ALA A 149 -9.72 -10.46 13.90
N SER A 150 -10.97 -10.42 13.44
CA SER A 150 -11.33 -10.59 12.03
C SER A 150 -10.83 -9.43 11.18
N GLY A 151 -11.01 -8.20 11.64
CA GLY A 151 -10.52 -6.98 10.99
C GLY A 151 -9.00 -6.98 10.87
N PHE A 152 -8.29 -7.39 11.91
CA PHE A 152 -6.84 -7.52 11.91
C PHE A 152 -6.35 -8.56 10.89
N ARG A 153 -6.95 -9.76 10.86
CA ARG A 153 -6.63 -10.77 9.84
C ARG A 153 -6.95 -10.28 8.42
N GLY A 154 -8.05 -9.56 8.25
CA GLY A 154 -8.41 -8.91 6.99
C GLY A 154 -7.40 -7.85 6.55
N LEU A 155 -6.83 -7.08 7.49
CA LEU A 155 -5.72 -6.16 7.20
C LEU A 155 -4.48 -6.92 6.74
N LEU A 156 -4.05 -7.95 7.50
CA LEU A 156 -2.88 -8.76 7.13
C LEU A 156 -3.04 -9.41 5.75
N GLY A 157 -4.27 -9.80 5.37
CA GLY A 157 -4.59 -10.34 4.06
C GLY A 157 -4.32 -9.39 2.89
N ARG A 158 -4.29 -8.08 3.15
CA ARG A 158 -4.03 -7.01 2.16
C ARG A 158 -2.61 -6.46 2.20
N LEU A 159 -1.76 -7.01 3.07
CA LEU A 159 -0.37 -6.59 3.15
C LEU A 159 0.51 -7.48 2.24
N PRO A 160 1.60 -6.93 1.67
CA PRO A 160 2.55 -7.66 0.83
C PRO A 160 3.42 -8.62 1.66
N LEU A 161 2.78 -9.58 2.30
CA LEU A 161 3.41 -10.60 3.14
C LEU A 161 3.14 -11.99 2.57
N PRO A 162 4.12 -12.89 2.54
CA PRO A 162 3.90 -14.30 2.19
C PRO A 162 2.82 -14.93 3.08
N PRO A 163 1.97 -15.85 2.58
CA PRO A 163 0.87 -16.44 3.36
C PRO A 163 1.31 -17.03 4.72
N SER A 164 2.43 -17.77 4.73
CA SER A 164 2.99 -18.35 5.97
C SER A 164 3.41 -17.26 6.99
N ARG A 165 3.90 -16.12 6.51
CA ARG A 165 4.28 -15.02 7.38
C ARG A 165 3.05 -14.29 7.94
N ARG A 166 1.98 -14.15 7.16
CA ARG A 166 0.69 -13.59 7.62
C ARG A 166 0.10 -14.41 8.75
N GLU A 167 0.04 -15.74 8.60
CA GLU A 167 -0.48 -16.65 9.63
C GLU A 167 0.35 -16.53 10.92
N HIS A 168 1.67 -16.60 10.80
CA HIS A 168 2.56 -16.46 11.95
C HIS A 168 2.40 -15.13 12.68
N LEU A 169 2.35 -14.01 11.94
CA LEU A 169 2.13 -12.69 12.53
C LEU A 169 0.73 -12.55 13.14
N ALA A 170 -0.29 -13.15 12.53
CA ALA A 170 -1.63 -13.14 13.11
C ALA A 170 -1.65 -13.83 14.48
N ASP A 171 -1.07 -15.02 14.58
CA ASP A 171 -1.04 -15.78 15.82
C ASP A 171 -0.18 -15.09 16.90
N GLU A 172 1.00 -14.59 16.53
CA GLU A 172 1.90 -13.89 17.44
C GLU A 172 1.28 -12.61 17.97
N LEU A 173 0.79 -11.75 17.07
CA LEU A 173 0.33 -10.41 17.40
C LEU A 173 -1.07 -10.37 18.02
N LEU A 174 -1.93 -11.36 17.75
CA LEU A 174 -3.20 -11.52 18.48
C LEU A 174 -2.98 -12.06 19.90
N ALA A 175 -1.91 -12.83 20.12
CA ALA A 175 -1.57 -13.31 21.45
C ALA A 175 -0.90 -12.23 22.32
N HIS A 176 -0.06 -11.39 21.72
CA HIS A 176 0.75 -10.43 22.47
C HIS A 176 0.95 -9.14 21.65
N ALA A 177 0.52 -8.00 22.20
CA ALA A 177 0.84 -6.70 21.63
C ALA A 177 2.35 -6.38 21.74
N PRO A 178 3.00 -5.90 20.70
CA PRO A 178 4.36 -5.38 20.82
C PRO A 178 4.38 -4.09 21.65
N ALA A 179 5.51 -3.80 22.31
CA ALA A 179 5.65 -2.56 23.06
C ALA A 179 5.60 -1.33 22.13
N ILE A 180 4.77 -0.36 22.46
CA ILE A 180 4.58 0.88 21.67
C ILE A 180 5.90 1.62 21.40
N ASP A 181 6.76 1.72 22.43
CA ASP A 181 8.05 2.41 22.30
C ASP A 181 8.96 1.71 21.29
N HIS A 182 8.94 0.38 21.25
CA HIS A 182 9.76 -0.42 20.33
C HIS A 182 9.28 -0.22 18.87
N VAL A 183 7.99 -0.37 18.65
CA VAL A 183 7.40 -0.21 17.30
C VAL A 183 7.50 1.25 16.85
N GLY A 184 7.25 2.20 17.75
CA GLY A 184 7.37 3.63 17.49
C GLY A 184 8.80 4.05 17.13
N ALA A 185 9.82 3.54 17.83
CA ALA A 185 11.21 3.82 17.52
C ALA A 185 11.64 3.28 16.14
N ARG A 186 11.22 2.07 15.78
CA ARG A 186 11.46 1.49 14.46
C ARG A 186 10.78 2.33 13.37
N LEU A 187 9.53 2.71 13.56
CA LEU A 187 8.80 3.55 12.62
C LEU A 187 9.43 4.95 12.49
N ALA A 188 9.87 5.56 13.60
CA ALA A 188 10.52 6.87 13.59
C ALA A 188 11.85 6.88 12.80
N ALA A 189 12.50 5.72 12.65
CA ALA A 189 13.71 5.56 11.83
C ALA A 189 13.41 5.59 10.32
N LEU A 190 12.17 5.34 9.90
CA LEU A 190 11.80 5.37 8.49
C LEU A 190 11.71 6.81 7.94
N PRO A 191 11.88 7.01 6.62
CA PRO A 191 11.57 8.26 5.96
C PRO A 191 10.13 8.71 6.26
N ARG A 192 9.93 10.03 6.37
CA ARG A 192 8.63 10.62 6.78
C ARG A 192 7.45 10.14 5.92
N GLY A 193 7.64 10.01 4.61
CA GLY A 193 6.59 9.52 3.69
C GLY A 193 6.11 8.12 4.09
N ARG A 194 7.03 7.20 4.35
CA ARG A 194 6.72 5.82 4.78
C ARG A 194 6.00 5.78 6.13
N ARG A 195 6.39 6.63 7.09
CA ARG A 195 5.66 6.76 8.37
C ARG A 195 4.21 7.17 8.17
N LEU A 196 3.96 8.12 7.28
CA LEU A 196 2.59 8.56 6.93
C LEU A 196 1.80 7.46 6.23
N THR A 197 2.43 6.67 5.37
CA THR A 197 1.80 5.50 4.72
C THR A 197 1.34 4.48 5.76
N VAL A 198 2.20 4.11 6.73
CA VAL A 198 1.81 3.22 7.84
C VAL A 198 0.60 3.75 8.58
N LEU A 199 0.63 5.02 9.01
CA LEU A 199 -0.49 5.60 9.76
C LEU A 199 -1.77 5.67 8.92
N ARG A 200 -1.68 5.97 7.62
CA ARG A 200 -2.84 5.97 6.72
C ARG A 200 -3.50 4.59 6.62
N SER A 201 -2.71 3.52 6.55
CA SER A 201 -3.22 2.15 6.51
C SER A 201 -3.94 1.72 7.78
N LEU A 202 -3.69 2.40 8.92
CA LEU A 202 -4.34 2.14 10.20
C LEU A 202 -5.63 2.95 10.40
N ALA A 203 -5.81 4.07 9.70
CA ALA A 203 -6.96 4.94 9.87
C ALA A 203 -8.32 4.22 9.73
N PRO A 204 -8.52 3.27 8.78
CA PRO A 204 -9.76 2.51 8.68
C PRO A 204 -10.04 1.62 9.91
N LEU A 205 -9.00 1.09 10.57
CA LEU A 205 -9.17 0.29 11.80
C LEU A 205 -9.68 1.16 12.95
N VAL A 206 -9.17 2.38 13.08
CA VAL A 206 -9.65 3.34 14.09
C VAL A 206 -11.11 3.70 13.85
N ALA A 207 -11.50 3.91 12.59
CA ALA A 207 -12.89 4.23 12.23
C ALA A 207 -13.85 3.05 12.48
N ALA A 208 -13.38 1.81 12.37
CA ALA A 208 -14.16 0.60 12.63
C ALA A 208 -14.16 0.15 14.10
N SER A 209 -13.40 0.82 14.98
CA SER A 209 -13.35 0.48 16.42
C SER A 209 -14.69 0.67 17.10
N THR A 210 -15.03 -0.22 18.03
CA THR A 210 -16.19 -0.10 18.91
C THR A 210 -16.09 1.09 19.89
N GLN A 211 -14.88 1.60 20.11
CA GLN A 211 -14.57 2.75 20.95
C GLN A 211 -13.80 3.83 20.16
N PRO A 212 -14.44 4.55 19.23
CA PRO A 212 -13.74 5.40 18.26
C PRO A 212 -12.94 6.56 18.91
N GLU A 213 -13.41 7.11 20.03
CA GLU A 213 -12.70 8.18 20.73
C GLU A 213 -11.39 7.67 21.36
N LEU A 214 -11.44 6.52 22.02
CA LEU A 214 -10.28 5.89 22.61
C LEU A 214 -9.29 5.43 21.53
N GLY A 215 -9.79 4.80 20.46
CA GLY A 215 -8.99 4.44 19.30
C GLY A 215 -8.29 5.65 18.66
N ARG A 216 -8.99 6.79 18.62
CA ARG A 216 -8.43 8.06 18.11
C ARG A 216 -7.29 8.58 19.01
N GLU A 217 -7.49 8.62 20.30
CA GLU A 217 -6.44 9.06 21.26
C GLU A 217 -5.20 8.17 21.13
N PHE A 218 -5.41 6.87 21.07
CA PHE A 218 -4.35 5.91 20.93
C PHE A 218 -3.60 6.03 19.59
N PHE A 219 -4.32 6.25 18.49
CA PHE A 219 -3.71 6.53 17.20
C PHE A 219 -2.82 7.78 17.22
N LEU A 220 -3.25 8.84 17.94
CA LEU A 220 -2.45 10.05 18.11
C LEU A 220 -1.17 9.79 18.94
N ASP A 221 -1.23 8.90 19.91
CA ASP A 221 -0.06 8.49 20.68
C ASP A 221 0.91 7.65 19.84
N LEU A 222 0.41 6.74 19.01
CA LEU A 222 1.21 6.02 18.03
C LEU A 222 1.90 6.98 17.04
N ALA A 223 1.15 7.95 16.53
CA ALA A 223 1.70 8.96 15.63
C ALA A 223 2.81 9.78 16.30
N ARG A 224 2.64 10.13 17.57
CA ARG A 224 3.66 10.83 18.36
C ARG A 224 4.91 9.97 18.53
N ALA A 225 4.75 8.67 18.88
CA ALA A 225 5.87 7.73 18.95
C ALA A 225 6.61 7.57 17.62
N ALA A 226 5.89 7.71 16.51
CA ALA A 226 6.42 7.71 15.15
C ALA A 226 7.01 9.08 14.71
N ALA A 227 7.14 10.06 15.61
CA ALA A 227 7.58 11.43 15.31
C ALA A 227 6.74 12.12 14.20
N ILE A 228 5.42 11.91 14.22
CA ILE A 228 4.42 12.59 13.38
C ILE A 228 3.59 13.51 14.29
N SER A 229 3.33 14.75 13.84
CA SER A 229 2.55 15.70 14.64
C SER A 229 1.07 15.28 14.76
N ALA A 230 0.44 15.62 15.90
CA ALA A 230 -0.99 15.35 16.13
C ALA A 230 -1.89 15.99 15.05
N GLU A 231 -1.51 17.16 14.53
CA GLU A 231 -2.24 17.82 13.43
C GLU A 231 -2.23 16.99 12.16
N GLN A 232 -1.07 16.45 11.78
CA GLN A 232 -0.94 15.60 10.59
C GLN A 232 -1.68 14.28 10.76
N ALA A 233 -1.53 13.65 11.93
CA ALA A 233 -2.25 12.42 12.26
C ALA A 233 -3.77 12.64 12.28
N GLY A 234 -4.24 13.75 12.82
CA GLY A 234 -5.66 14.11 12.85
C GLY A 234 -6.25 14.32 11.45
N ARG A 235 -5.44 14.73 10.46
CA ARG A 235 -5.90 14.82 9.06
C ARG A 235 -6.13 13.45 8.44
N LEU A 236 -5.34 12.43 8.81
CA LEU A 236 -5.49 11.06 8.32
C LEU A 236 -6.76 10.37 8.84
N LEU A 237 -7.30 10.84 9.98
CA LEU A 237 -8.53 10.29 10.58
C LEU A 237 -9.81 10.99 10.10
N ARG A 238 -9.71 12.01 9.26
CA ARG A 238 -10.91 12.66 8.69
C ARG A 238 -11.47 11.73 7.61
N PRO A 239 -12.79 11.49 7.64
CA PRO A 239 -13.42 10.81 6.50
C PRO A 239 -13.20 11.64 5.24
N ALA A 240 -12.93 10.94 4.15
CA ALA A 240 -12.83 11.51 2.82
C ALA A 240 -14.17 12.07 2.35
#